data_c9d96b08c38eec2bec80cfb060ddca21
#
_entry.id   c9d96b08c38eec2bec80cfb060ddca21
#
_cell.length_a   1.000
_cell.length_b   1.000
_cell.length_c   1.000
_cell.angle_alpha   90.00
_cell.angle_beta   90.00
_cell.angle_gamma   90.00
#
_symmetry.space_group_name_H-M   'P 1'
#
loop_
_entity.id
_entity.type
_entity.pdbx_description
1 polymer ?
#
loop_
_entity_poly.entity_id
_entity_poly.type
_entity_poly.pdbx_seq_one_letter_code
_entity_poly.pdbx_strand_id
1 'polypeptide(L)'
;STSAASLASAFLPESVHQKIEELFQRFRTERSDVDACCAQLLARWQQTMANMANAVPKPQKRDDTHDEAWWKSQLCAGCTEEEHCPVMEEALSIRRAERTLADYALPDAQWQASLEGLRGLGCARLYQLRERMEQLRRERFQEDRLLRKAAYEQEMLATHLTAMAGAARRFALLAAGGSWWDVASARQLRQAASEAAIPAALLYVRRVGGHAQVAWELRRTGEDVQQTLCRLTGQVLDVSMQIVLYEHERLTLEEQPPLTPEVGQASRGMLEQSAVNGDAFYCGTLSGGTGLVIVSDGMGHGERAREESAQTVTLLRLCLEAGYTRAQALCAVNGMMLSATRGERFATADVALLNLWNGQCTLDKLGAADSWLMHDGVLTRLSGEALPLGVMEEIASRTCMLRLFDGDTLLLLTDGVEDAFPSTEAFQAALAEAVACSSAQEAAELLV
;
A
#
# COMPACT_ATOMS: atom_id res chain seq x y z
N SER A 1 -34.92 -37.81 -8.86
CA SER A 1 -33.75 -37.89 -9.73
C SER A 1 -32.65 -38.64 -9.02
N THR A 2 -32.49 -39.90 -9.34
CA THR A 2 -31.39 -40.76 -8.89
C THR A 2 -30.11 -40.28 -9.58
N SER A 3 -29.14 -39.76 -8.82
CA SER A 3 -27.85 -39.33 -9.36
C SER A 3 -27.10 -40.51 -9.99
N ALA A 4 -26.28 -40.28 -11.03
CA ALA A 4 -25.46 -41.32 -11.66
C ALA A 4 -24.53 -42.04 -10.65
N ALA A 5 -24.16 -41.37 -9.55
CA ALA A 5 -23.50 -42.00 -8.39
C ALA A 5 -24.40 -43.08 -7.74
N SER A 6 -25.71 -42.88 -7.68
CA SER A 6 -26.68 -43.86 -7.19
C SER A 6 -26.83 -45.06 -8.16
N LEU A 7 -26.71 -44.82 -9.47
CA LEU A 7 -26.70 -45.88 -10.48
C LEU A 7 -25.36 -46.64 -10.51
N ALA A 8 -24.22 -45.95 -10.38
CA ALA A 8 -22.90 -46.61 -10.27
C ALA A 8 -22.78 -47.41 -8.96
N SER A 9 -23.34 -46.94 -7.86
CA SER A 9 -23.36 -47.66 -6.57
C SER A 9 -24.21 -48.95 -6.63
N ALA A 10 -25.21 -49.01 -7.51
CA ALA A 10 -26.03 -50.20 -7.69
C ALA A 10 -25.31 -51.34 -8.42
N PHE A 11 -24.18 -51.06 -9.11
CA PHE A 11 -23.39 -52.05 -9.86
C PHE A 11 -22.01 -52.35 -9.26
N LEU A 12 -21.58 -51.63 -8.22
CA LEU A 12 -20.31 -51.89 -7.54
C LEU A 12 -20.56 -52.73 -6.28
N PRO A 13 -19.69 -53.73 -6.00
CA PRO A 13 -19.77 -54.45 -4.74
C PRO A 13 -19.66 -53.48 -3.56
N GLU A 14 -20.44 -53.72 -2.52
CA GLU A 14 -20.54 -52.87 -1.33
C GLU A 14 -19.18 -52.59 -0.70
N SER A 15 -18.24 -53.56 -0.78
CA SER A 15 -16.82 -53.38 -0.34
C SER A 15 -16.04 -52.36 -1.16
N VAL A 16 -16.38 -52.16 -2.43
CA VAL A 16 -15.73 -51.15 -3.29
C VAL A 16 -16.34 -49.77 -3.02
N HIS A 17 -17.61 -49.70 -2.76
CA HIS A 17 -18.30 -48.46 -2.38
C HIS A 17 -17.79 -47.96 -1.05
N GLN A 18 -17.62 -48.83 -0.06
CA GLN A 18 -17.08 -48.50 1.23
C GLN A 18 -15.60 -48.01 1.17
N LYS A 19 -14.76 -48.65 0.34
CA LYS A 19 -13.38 -48.18 0.09
C LYS A 19 -13.33 -46.82 -0.59
N ILE A 20 -14.23 -46.56 -1.52
CA ILE A 20 -14.29 -45.23 -2.17
C ILE A 20 -14.72 -44.18 -1.17
N GLU A 21 -15.65 -44.44 -0.29
CA GLU A 21 -16.12 -43.54 0.75
C GLU A 21 -15.01 -43.30 1.80
N GLU A 22 -14.27 -44.33 2.22
CA GLU A 22 -13.11 -44.25 3.10
C GLU A 22 -11.99 -43.38 2.49
N LEU A 23 -11.70 -43.55 1.18
CA LEU A 23 -10.75 -42.71 0.45
C LEU A 23 -11.19 -41.25 0.39
N PHE A 24 -12.48 -40.99 0.19
CA PHE A 24 -13.04 -39.64 0.19
C PHE A 24 -12.98 -38.99 1.59
N GLN A 25 -13.28 -39.75 2.64
CA GLN A 25 -13.16 -39.28 4.02
C GLN A 25 -11.70 -38.98 4.36
N ARG A 26 -10.78 -39.89 4.02
CA ARG A 26 -9.34 -39.71 4.22
C ARG A 26 -8.81 -38.48 3.47
N PHE A 27 -9.18 -38.31 2.20
CA PHE A 27 -8.81 -37.15 1.40
C PHE A 27 -9.34 -35.83 2.01
N ARG A 28 -10.55 -35.85 2.56
CA ARG A 28 -11.14 -34.70 3.26
C ARG A 28 -10.35 -34.36 4.53
N THR A 29 -10.02 -35.38 5.33
CA THR A 29 -9.27 -35.23 6.59
C THR A 29 -7.85 -34.73 6.32
N GLU A 30 -7.12 -35.36 5.40
CA GLU A 30 -5.75 -34.96 5.04
C GLU A 30 -5.69 -33.53 4.54
N ARG A 31 -6.70 -33.05 3.79
CA ARG A 31 -6.73 -31.68 3.27
C ARG A 31 -7.14 -30.65 4.32
N SER A 32 -8.06 -31.02 5.21
CA SER A 32 -8.38 -30.22 6.40
C SER A 32 -7.16 -30.05 7.29
N ASP A 33 -6.34 -31.08 7.43
CA ASP A 33 -5.11 -31.05 8.21
C ASP A 33 -4.05 -30.13 7.57
N VAL A 34 -3.96 -30.09 6.24
CA VAL A 34 -3.09 -29.17 5.51
C VAL A 34 -3.51 -27.71 5.72
N ASP A 35 -4.81 -27.41 5.57
CA ASP A 35 -5.33 -26.07 5.80
C ASP A 35 -5.12 -25.62 7.26
N ALA A 36 -5.36 -26.53 8.22
CA ALA A 36 -5.08 -26.28 9.64
C ALA A 36 -3.58 -26.07 9.91
N CYS A 37 -2.71 -26.85 9.27
CA CYS A 37 -1.26 -26.69 9.38
C CYS A 37 -0.81 -25.35 8.78
N CYS A 38 -1.32 -24.97 7.60
CA CYS A 38 -1.03 -23.68 6.99
C CYS A 38 -1.50 -22.53 7.89
N ALA A 39 -2.70 -22.61 8.46
CA ALA A 39 -3.22 -21.61 9.38
C ALA A 39 -2.33 -21.47 10.63
N GLN A 40 -1.85 -22.60 11.19
CA GLN A 40 -0.94 -22.59 12.34
C GLN A 40 0.43 -21.98 12.00
N LEU A 41 1.00 -22.29 10.82
CA LEU A 41 2.28 -21.72 10.37
C LEU A 41 2.15 -20.21 10.18
N LEU A 42 1.08 -19.76 9.54
CA LEU A 42 0.79 -18.34 9.34
C LEU A 42 0.55 -17.60 10.66
N ALA A 43 -0.14 -18.25 11.62
CA ALA A 43 -0.33 -17.69 12.96
C ALA A 43 1.00 -17.56 13.73
N ARG A 44 1.90 -18.55 13.62
CA ARG A 44 3.26 -18.46 14.19
C ARG A 44 4.06 -17.34 13.55
N TRP A 45 3.99 -17.22 12.22
CA TRP A 45 4.68 -16.17 11.49
C TRP A 45 4.14 -14.79 11.89
N GLN A 46 2.83 -14.62 11.98
CA GLN A 46 2.18 -13.42 12.50
C GLN A 46 2.71 -13.05 13.89
N GLN A 47 2.75 -14.03 14.81
CA GLN A 47 3.25 -13.80 16.16
C GLN A 47 4.73 -13.39 16.17
N THR A 48 5.55 -14.03 15.32
CA THR A 48 6.98 -13.69 15.18
C THR A 48 7.14 -12.25 14.69
N MET A 49 6.42 -11.83 13.63
CA MET A 49 6.48 -10.46 13.10
C MET A 49 5.99 -9.44 14.14
N ALA A 50 4.92 -9.73 14.87
CA ALA A 50 4.42 -8.86 15.93
C ALA A 50 5.44 -8.73 17.08
N ASN A 51 6.10 -9.84 17.48
CA ASN A 51 7.14 -9.80 18.48
C ASN A 51 8.37 -9.00 18.02
N MET A 52 8.77 -9.14 16.75
CA MET A 52 9.85 -8.35 16.16
C MET A 52 9.50 -6.86 16.14
N ALA A 53 8.25 -6.50 15.76
CA ALA A 53 7.77 -5.11 15.79
C ALA A 53 7.86 -4.51 17.20
N ASN A 54 7.45 -5.27 18.21
CA ASN A 54 7.53 -4.83 19.62
C ASN A 54 8.99 -4.78 20.16
N ALA A 55 9.90 -5.54 19.56
CA ALA A 55 11.31 -5.57 19.94
C ALA A 55 12.12 -4.45 19.26
N VAL A 56 11.56 -3.72 18.31
CA VAL A 56 12.23 -2.55 17.71
C VAL A 56 12.50 -1.54 18.84
N PRO A 57 13.76 -1.12 19.02
CA PRO A 57 14.09 -0.16 20.07
C PRO A 57 13.27 1.12 19.91
N LYS A 58 12.75 1.64 21.02
CA LYS A 58 12.12 2.96 21.01
C LYS A 58 13.18 4.04 20.93
N PRO A 59 12.91 5.16 20.24
CA PRO A 59 13.86 6.25 20.17
C PRO A 59 14.23 6.70 21.58
N GLN A 60 15.53 6.75 21.82
CA GLN A 60 16.03 7.22 23.11
C GLN A 60 15.85 8.72 23.22
N LYS A 61 15.24 9.15 24.33
CA LYS A 61 15.26 10.57 24.68
C LYS A 61 16.71 10.94 25.05
N ARG A 62 17.14 12.08 24.55
CA ARG A 62 18.43 12.62 24.88
C ARG A 62 18.46 13.01 26.37
N ASP A 63 19.55 12.70 27.04
CA ASP A 63 19.92 13.30 28.32
C ASP A 63 20.75 14.55 28.03
N ASP A 64 20.11 15.70 28.14
CA ASP A 64 20.75 17.01 27.88
C ASP A 64 21.39 17.61 29.13
N THR A 65 21.44 16.87 30.23
CA THR A 65 22.07 17.32 31.46
C THR A 65 23.57 17.05 31.43
N HIS A 66 24.35 18.08 31.54
CA HIS A 66 25.79 18.01 31.63
C HIS A 66 26.25 18.55 32.97
N ASP A 67 27.27 17.93 33.55
CA ASP A 67 27.90 18.40 34.78
C ASP A 67 28.82 19.62 34.54
N GLU A 68 29.22 20.25 35.62
CA GLU A 68 30.09 21.40 35.57
C GLU A 68 31.43 21.09 34.92
N ALA A 69 31.98 19.89 35.13
CA ALA A 69 33.25 19.47 34.56
C ALA A 69 33.18 19.40 33.03
N TRP A 70 32.04 18.87 32.49
CA TRP A 70 31.79 18.87 31.04
C TRP A 70 31.75 20.29 30.48
N TRP A 71 30.99 21.20 31.12
CA TRP A 71 30.91 22.59 30.66
C TRP A 71 32.28 23.28 30.69
N LYS A 72 33.08 23.11 31.75
CA LYS A 72 34.46 23.63 31.85
C LYS A 72 35.30 23.07 30.70
N SER A 73 35.25 21.79 30.41
CA SER A 73 36.00 21.19 29.32
C SER A 73 35.59 21.74 27.93
N GLN A 74 34.33 22.09 27.72
CA GLN A 74 33.84 22.63 26.45
C GLN A 74 34.12 24.11 26.26
N LEU A 75 34.01 24.89 27.33
CA LEU A 75 34.05 26.36 27.24
C LEU A 75 35.41 26.97 27.68
N CYS A 76 36.12 26.30 28.59
CA CYS A 76 37.31 26.86 29.23
C CYS A 76 38.62 26.16 28.88
N ALA A 77 38.59 25.11 28.02
CA ALA A 77 39.80 24.39 27.64
C ALA A 77 40.92 25.31 27.16
N GLY A 78 42.08 25.27 27.85
CA GLY A 78 43.25 26.11 27.56
C GLY A 78 43.08 27.60 27.97
N CYS A 79 42.17 27.91 28.88
CA CYS A 79 42.07 29.25 29.51
C CYS A 79 43.10 29.41 30.61
N THR A 80 43.83 30.51 30.61
CA THR A 80 44.85 30.82 31.64
C THR A 80 44.23 31.29 32.95
N GLU A 81 42.97 31.73 32.93
CA GLU A 81 42.21 32.25 34.08
C GLU A 81 41.29 31.19 34.69
N GLU A 82 41.44 29.90 34.33
CA GLU A 82 40.49 28.82 34.67
C GLU A 82 40.32 28.67 36.20
N GLU A 83 41.40 28.80 36.96
CA GLU A 83 41.37 28.62 38.43
C GLU A 83 40.65 29.74 39.18
N HIS A 84 40.59 30.96 38.63
CA HIS A 84 40.00 32.14 39.26
C HIS A 84 38.98 32.87 38.42
N CYS A 85 38.33 32.14 37.51
CA CYS A 85 37.38 32.73 36.56
C CYS A 85 36.06 33.09 37.26
N PRO A 86 35.67 34.35 37.34
CA PRO A 86 34.45 34.79 38.00
C PRO A 86 33.18 34.22 37.28
N VAL A 87 33.33 33.83 36.03
CA VAL A 87 32.25 33.23 35.24
C VAL A 87 31.92 31.80 35.70
N MET A 88 32.93 31.07 36.20
CA MET A 88 32.79 29.68 36.65
C MET A 88 32.58 29.55 38.15
N GLU A 89 32.89 30.55 38.94
CA GLU A 89 32.59 30.57 40.36
C GLU A 89 31.09 30.74 40.66
N GLU A 90 30.34 31.29 39.72
CA GLU A 90 28.88 31.41 39.87
C GLU A 90 28.17 30.31 39.12
N ALA A 91 27.46 29.42 39.86
CA ALA A 91 26.56 28.39 39.27
C ALA A 91 25.52 28.98 38.29
N LEU A 92 25.26 30.28 38.36
CA LEU A 92 24.42 31.04 37.44
C LEU A 92 24.98 31.09 36.01
N SER A 93 26.27 31.03 35.82
CA SER A 93 26.95 31.14 34.50
C SER A 93 26.78 29.87 33.69
N ILE A 94 26.97 28.72 34.33
CA ILE A 94 26.74 27.40 33.71
C ILE A 94 25.25 27.25 33.31
N ARG A 95 24.33 27.57 34.22
CA ARG A 95 22.89 27.55 33.91
C ARG A 95 22.50 28.48 32.76
N ARG A 96 23.21 29.59 32.59
CA ARG A 96 22.98 30.52 31.47
C ARG A 96 23.49 29.93 30.15
N ALA A 97 24.67 29.30 30.13
CA ALA A 97 25.19 28.60 28.98
C ALA A 97 24.29 27.40 28.60
N GLU A 98 23.80 26.64 29.60
CA GLU A 98 22.81 25.54 29.39
C GLU A 98 21.52 26.02 28.74
N ARG A 99 20.92 27.11 29.27
CA ARG A 99 19.74 27.73 28.69
C ARG A 99 19.95 28.19 27.26
N THR A 100 21.08 28.89 27.03
CA THR A 100 21.44 29.34 25.68
C THR A 100 21.57 28.16 24.74
N LEU A 101 22.22 27.06 25.16
CA LEU A 101 22.39 25.89 24.33
C LEU A 101 21.06 25.07 24.18
N ALA A 102 20.16 25.13 25.16
CA ALA A 102 18.83 24.54 25.04
C ALA A 102 18.00 25.17 23.90
N ASP A 103 18.27 26.45 23.65
CA ASP A 103 17.62 27.22 22.58
C ASP A 103 18.32 27.06 21.21
N TYR A 104 19.12 26.01 20.99
CA TYR A 104 19.89 25.77 19.76
C TYR A 104 19.03 25.73 18.49
N ALA A 105 17.76 25.32 18.58
CA ALA A 105 16.84 25.22 17.46
C ALA A 105 16.16 26.53 17.08
N LEU A 106 16.38 27.63 17.83
CA LEU A 106 15.81 28.93 17.49
C LEU A 106 16.34 29.44 16.13
N PRO A 107 15.53 30.25 15.41
CA PRO A 107 16.00 30.99 14.24
C PRO A 107 17.27 31.80 14.53
N ASP A 108 18.12 31.97 13.50
CA ASP A 108 19.43 32.59 13.68
C ASP A 108 19.43 33.96 14.39
N ALA A 109 18.45 34.81 14.08
CA ALA A 109 18.30 36.11 14.73
C ALA A 109 18.06 36.00 16.25
N GLN A 110 17.22 35.05 16.67
CA GLN A 110 16.93 34.81 18.09
C GLN A 110 18.11 34.13 18.80
N TRP A 111 18.77 33.19 18.11
CA TRP A 111 19.99 32.57 18.62
C TRP A 111 21.09 33.61 18.85
N GLN A 112 21.35 34.53 17.91
CA GLN A 112 22.30 35.61 18.09
C GLN A 112 21.94 36.52 19.27
N ALA A 113 20.65 36.82 19.47
CA ALA A 113 20.20 37.56 20.65
C ALA A 113 20.50 36.82 21.96
N SER A 114 20.33 35.50 21.99
CA SER A 114 20.69 34.65 23.15
C SER A 114 22.20 34.67 23.41
N LEU A 115 23.04 34.63 22.36
CA LEU A 115 24.51 34.77 22.48
C LEU A 115 24.94 36.14 22.99
N GLU A 116 24.25 37.21 22.58
CA GLU A 116 24.52 38.57 23.12
C GLU A 116 24.30 38.63 24.64
N GLY A 117 23.35 37.85 25.18
CA GLY A 117 23.14 37.71 26.63
C GLY A 117 24.34 37.17 27.39
N LEU A 118 25.30 36.49 26.72
CA LEU A 118 26.51 35.98 27.33
C LEU A 118 27.56 37.10 27.62
N ARG A 119 27.42 38.29 27.02
CA ARG A 119 28.31 39.43 27.28
C ARG A 119 28.36 39.83 28.75
N GLY A 120 27.25 39.65 29.47
CA GLY A 120 27.17 39.97 30.90
C GLY A 120 27.94 39.03 31.85
N LEU A 121 28.53 37.94 31.30
CA LEU A 121 29.26 36.97 32.12
C LEU A 121 30.67 37.42 32.53
N GLY A 122 31.20 38.50 31.99
CA GLY A 122 32.54 38.98 32.33
C GLY A 122 33.71 38.08 31.87
N CYS A 123 33.48 37.18 30.93
CA CYS A 123 34.49 36.25 30.43
C CYS A 123 35.56 36.99 29.62
N ALA A 124 36.84 36.84 30.01
CA ALA A 124 38.02 37.45 29.30
C ALA A 124 38.12 36.90 27.84
N ARG A 125 37.59 35.71 27.57
CA ARG A 125 37.64 35.06 26.25
C ARG A 125 36.27 35.00 25.61
N LEU A 126 35.48 36.04 25.71
CA LEU A 126 34.09 36.08 25.21
C LEU A 126 33.96 35.67 23.74
N TYR A 127 34.93 36.03 22.88
CA TYR A 127 34.92 35.66 21.47
C TYR A 127 35.02 34.13 21.29
N GLN A 128 35.96 33.49 21.95
CA GLN A 128 36.15 32.04 21.91
C GLN A 128 34.96 31.32 22.50
N LEU A 129 34.36 31.84 23.57
CA LEU A 129 33.13 31.32 24.15
C LEU A 129 31.98 31.31 23.13
N ARG A 130 31.80 32.41 22.42
CA ARG A 130 30.77 32.53 21.38
C ARG A 130 31.01 31.55 20.22
N GLU A 131 32.25 31.47 19.75
CA GLU A 131 32.65 30.55 18.69
C GLU A 131 32.39 29.07 19.09
N ARG A 132 32.72 28.69 20.33
CA ARG A 132 32.46 27.36 20.84
C ARG A 132 30.97 27.08 21.00
N MET A 133 30.16 28.03 21.43
CA MET A 133 28.70 27.91 21.50
C MET A 133 28.09 27.71 20.12
N GLU A 134 28.58 28.41 19.08
CA GLU A 134 28.16 28.19 17.69
C GLU A 134 28.56 26.80 17.19
N GLN A 135 29.70 26.29 17.58
CA GLN A 135 30.14 24.96 17.24
C GLN A 135 29.26 23.90 17.93
N LEU A 136 29.01 24.05 19.24
CA LEU A 136 28.11 23.17 20.00
C LEU A 136 26.69 23.17 19.43
N ARG A 137 26.20 24.34 18.99
CA ARG A 137 24.90 24.43 18.28
C ARG A 137 24.91 23.58 17.04
N ARG A 138 25.93 23.67 16.19
CA ARG A 138 26.04 22.88 14.96
C ARG A 138 26.14 21.39 15.26
N GLU A 139 26.94 21.00 16.24
CA GLU A 139 27.06 19.61 16.69
C GLU A 139 25.68 19.07 17.15
N ARG A 140 24.92 19.85 17.95
CA ARG A 140 23.56 19.47 18.39
C ARG A 140 22.56 19.34 17.25
N PHE A 141 22.60 20.27 16.30
CA PHE A 141 21.74 20.14 15.10
C PHE A 141 22.01 18.85 14.32
N GLN A 142 23.27 18.51 14.16
CA GLN A 142 23.65 17.28 13.46
C GLN A 142 23.22 16.03 14.22
N GLU A 143 23.48 15.98 15.53
CA GLU A 143 23.07 14.87 16.39
C GLU A 143 21.54 14.71 16.41
N ASP A 144 20.81 15.79 16.58
CA ASP A 144 19.36 15.79 16.62
C ASP A 144 18.77 15.30 15.30
N ARG A 145 19.37 15.74 14.18
CA ARG A 145 19.00 15.24 12.85
C ARG A 145 19.22 13.72 12.72
N LEU A 146 20.35 13.20 13.23
CA LEU A 146 20.64 11.77 13.22
C LEU A 146 19.68 10.98 14.11
N LEU A 147 19.38 11.49 15.32
CA LEU A 147 18.44 10.86 16.25
C LEU A 147 17.02 10.82 15.67
N ARG A 148 16.56 11.93 15.08
CA ARG A 148 15.25 11.96 14.41
C ARG A 148 15.19 10.98 13.24
N LYS A 149 16.25 10.92 12.42
CA LYS A 149 16.32 9.96 11.34
C LYS A 149 16.29 8.52 11.86
N ALA A 150 17.06 8.19 12.88
CA ALA A 150 17.06 6.86 13.48
C ALA A 150 15.71 6.50 14.11
N ALA A 151 15.06 7.45 14.80
CA ALA A 151 13.73 7.28 15.36
C ALA A 151 12.69 6.97 14.26
N TYR A 152 12.73 7.73 13.17
CA TYR A 152 11.86 7.52 12.02
C TYR A 152 12.08 6.14 11.37
N GLU A 153 13.35 5.74 11.15
CA GLU A 153 13.68 4.43 10.57
C GLU A 153 13.21 3.28 11.48
N GLN A 154 13.31 3.43 12.81
CA GLN A 154 12.82 2.45 13.78
C GLN A 154 11.29 2.33 13.75
N GLU A 155 10.59 3.47 13.71
CA GLU A 155 9.13 3.51 13.62
C GLU A 155 8.62 2.90 12.32
N MET A 156 9.29 3.21 11.22
CA MET A 156 8.98 2.64 9.91
C MET A 156 9.17 1.11 9.92
N LEU A 157 10.27 0.60 10.46
CA LEU A 157 10.50 -0.84 10.59
C LEU A 157 9.40 -1.52 11.41
N ALA A 158 9.03 -0.94 12.56
CA ALA A 158 7.95 -1.46 13.39
C ALA A 158 6.61 -1.49 12.63
N THR A 159 6.31 -0.44 11.85
CA THR A 159 5.12 -0.34 11.02
C THR A 159 5.09 -1.42 9.94
N HIS A 160 6.21 -1.66 9.24
CA HIS A 160 6.31 -2.72 8.24
C HIS A 160 6.10 -4.11 8.85
N LEU A 161 6.76 -4.41 9.97
CA LEU A 161 6.60 -5.68 10.66
C LEU A 161 5.16 -5.90 11.14
N THR A 162 4.50 -4.85 11.62
CA THR A 162 3.09 -4.88 12.02
C THR A 162 2.17 -5.13 10.81
N ALA A 163 2.45 -4.50 9.68
CA ALA A 163 1.71 -4.71 8.44
C ALA A 163 1.85 -6.16 7.93
N MET A 164 3.07 -6.71 7.96
CA MET A 164 3.33 -8.12 7.61
C MET A 164 2.61 -9.08 8.56
N ALA A 165 2.61 -8.80 9.87
CA ALA A 165 1.86 -9.59 10.85
C ALA A 165 0.35 -9.55 10.56
N GLY A 166 -0.19 -8.38 10.20
CA GLY A 166 -1.58 -8.20 9.80
C GLY A 166 -1.95 -8.99 8.54
N ALA A 167 -1.09 -8.96 7.51
CA ALA A 167 -1.26 -9.75 6.30
C ALA A 167 -1.27 -11.26 6.61
N ALA A 168 -0.28 -11.74 7.36
CA ALA A 168 -0.20 -13.14 7.78
C ALA A 168 -1.46 -13.59 8.55
N ARG A 169 -1.98 -12.73 9.43
CA ARG A 169 -3.23 -13.00 10.17
C ARG A 169 -4.42 -13.16 9.22
N ARG A 170 -4.56 -12.29 8.22
CA ARG A 170 -5.66 -12.40 7.23
C ARG A 170 -5.57 -13.71 6.46
N PHE A 171 -4.38 -14.07 5.98
CA PHE A 171 -4.18 -15.35 5.30
C PHE A 171 -4.45 -16.54 6.23
N ALA A 172 -4.04 -16.48 7.51
CA ALA A 172 -4.34 -17.52 8.49
C ALA A 172 -5.85 -17.70 8.70
N LEU A 173 -6.61 -16.60 8.77
CA LEU A 173 -8.06 -16.64 8.89
C LEU A 173 -8.74 -17.19 7.63
N LEU A 174 -8.24 -16.85 6.44
CA LEU A 174 -8.70 -17.42 5.19
C LEU A 174 -8.44 -18.93 5.12
N ALA A 175 -7.26 -19.38 5.57
CA ALA A 175 -6.91 -20.80 5.62
C ALA A 175 -7.74 -21.56 6.66
N ALA A 176 -8.03 -20.95 7.82
CA ALA A 176 -8.67 -21.63 8.96
C ALA A 176 -10.21 -21.69 8.88
N GLY A 177 -10.86 -20.73 8.25
CA GLY A 177 -12.32 -20.62 8.41
C GLY A 177 -13.09 -20.02 7.24
N GLY A 178 -12.41 -19.48 6.23
CA GLY A 178 -13.09 -18.81 5.11
C GLY A 178 -13.30 -19.67 3.87
N SER A 179 -12.57 -20.77 3.74
CA SER A 179 -12.66 -21.68 2.60
C SER A 179 -13.12 -23.05 3.05
N TRP A 180 -14.17 -23.53 2.47
CA TRP A 180 -14.64 -24.89 2.68
C TRP A 180 -14.68 -25.63 1.35
N TRP A 181 -14.32 -26.92 1.41
CA TRP A 181 -14.30 -27.76 0.24
C TRP A 181 -15.71 -28.16 -0.13
N ASP A 182 -16.16 -27.77 -1.33
CA ASP A 182 -17.48 -28.12 -1.83
C ASP A 182 -17.42 -29.48 -2.55
N VAL A 183 -17.53 -30.55 -1.74
CA VAL A 183 -17.45 -31.93 -2.23
C VAL A 183 -18.63 -32.29 -3.13
N ALA A 184 -19.82 -31.72 -2.89
CA ALA A 184 -21.01 -32.00 -3.71
C ALA A 184 -20.82 -31.42 -5.12
N SER A 185 -20.44 -30.15 -5.22
CA SER A 185 -20.14 -29.51 -6.50
C SER A 185 -18.96 -30.17 -7.21
N ALA A 186 -17.92 -30.61 -6.45
CA ALA A 186 -16.80 -31.33 -7.04
C ALA A 186 -17.19 -32.67 -7.69
N ARG A 187 -18.14 -33.40 -7.13
CA ARG A 187 -18.68 -34.63 -7.75
C ARG A 187 -19.41 -34.32 -9.03
N GLN A 188 -20.29 -33.31 -9.02
CA GLN A 188 -21.07 -32.89 -10.21
C GLN A 188 -20.12 -32.41 -11.32
N LEU A 189 -19.11 -31.62 -11.00
CA LEU A 189 -18.14 -31.14 -11.98
C LEU A 189 -17.31 -32.26 -12.61
N ARG A 190 -16.84 -33.24 -11.80
CA ARG A 190 -16.12 -34.41 -12.34
C ARG A 190 -16.98 -35.23 -13.28
N GLN A 191 -18.24 -35.45 -12.91
CA GLN A 191 -19.19 -36.15 -13.76
C GLN A 191 -19.44 -35.41 -15.08
N ALA A 192 -19.73 -34.11 -15.02
CA ALA A 192 -19.99 -33.31 -16.20
C ALA A 192 -18.76 -33.23 -17.14
N ALA A 193 -17.55 -33.11 -16.60
CA ALA A 193 -16.32 -33.12 -17.38
C ALA A 193 -16.05 -34.47 -18.03
N SER A 194 -16.37 -35.57 -17.35
CA SER A 194 -16.31 -36.95 -17.91
C SER A 194 -17.31 -37.19 -19.03
N GLU A 195 -18.56 -36.76 -18.85
CA GLU A 195 -19.62 -36.84 -19.87
C GLU A 195 -19.28 -36.01 -21.11
N ALA A 196 -18.64 -34.84 -20.93
CA ALA A 196 -18.15 -33.99 -22.00
C ALA A 196 -16.83 -34.46 -22.62
N ALA A 197 -16.26 -35.57 -22.15
CA ALA A 197 -14.96 -36.11 -22.56
C ALA A 197 -13.80 -35.07 -22.54
N ILE A 198 -13.83 -34.14 -21.57
CA ILE A 198 -12.80 -33.10 -21.45
C ILE A 198 -11.55 -33.70 -20.77
N PRO A 199 -10.35 -33.59 -21.38
CA PRO A 199 -9.11 -34.15 -20.83
C PRO A 199 -8.53 -33.31 -19.71
N ALA A 200 -9.27 -33.20 -18.59
CA ALA A 200 -8.87 -32.44 -17.41
C ALA A 200 -9.18 -33.22 -16.13
N ALA A 201 -8.39 -32.95 -15.08
CA ALA A 201 -8.63 -33.47 -13.74
C ALA A 201 -9.04 -32.34 -12.80
N LEU A 202 -10.12 -32.49 -12.06
CA LEU A 202 -10.55 -31.52 -11.06
C LEU A 202 -9.65 -31.63 -9.82
N LEU A 203 -8.93 -30.56 -9.50
CA LEU A 203 -8.08 -30.47 -8.32
C LEU A 203 -8.90 -30.14 -7.07
N TYR A 204 -9.70 -29.08 -7.14
CA TYR A 204 -10.57 -28.68 -6.04
C TYR A 204 -11.74 -27.80 -6.47
N VAL A 205 -12.76 -27.79 -5.63
CA VAL A 205 -13.81 -26.76 -5.59
C VAL A 205 -13.86 -26.24 -4.16
N ARG A 206 -13.78 -24.94 -4.00
CA ARG A 206 -13.89 -24.31 -2.67
C ARG A 206 -14.67 -23.00 -2.76
N ARG A 207 -15.19 -22.53 -1.62
CA ARG A 207 -15.83 -21.23 -1.51
C ARG A 207 -15.03 -20.34 -0.59
N VAL A 208 -14.63 -19.18 -1.10
CA VAL A 208 -13.88 -18.15 -0.37
C VAL A 208 -14.76 -16.92 -0.25
N GLY A 209 -15.10 -16.51 0.98
CA GLY A 209 -16.03 -15.40 1.17
C GLY A 209 -17.44 -15.64 0.60
N GLY A 210 -17.85 -16.90 0.42
CA GLY A 210 -19.11 -17.28 -0.21
C GLY A 210 -19.03 -17.55 -1.72
N HIS A 211 -17.93 -17.11 -2.38
CA HIS A 211 -17.76 -17.20 -3.84
C HIS A 211 -16.97 -18.43 -4.25
N ALA A 212 -17.33 -19.00 -5.40
CA ALA A 212 -16.74 -20.23 -5.90
C ALA A 212 -15.35 -20.02 -6.49
N GLN A 213 -14.41 -20.88 -6.10
CA GLN A 213 -13.09 -21.00 -6.72
C GLN A 213 -12.87 -22.46 -7.11
N VAL A 214 -12.45 -22.71 -8.36
CA VAL A 214 -12.29 -24.05 -8.92
C VAL A 214 -10.92 -24.14 -9.58
N ALA A 215 -10.19 -25.24 -9.32
CA ALA A 215 -8.95 -25.51 -10.01
C ALA A 215 -9.02 -26.84 -10.77
N TRP A 216 -8.55 -26.80 -12.01
CA TRP A 216 -8.42 -27.92 -12.91
C TRP A 216 -6.96 -28.13 -13.31
N GLU A 217 -6.57 -29.37 -13.51
CA GLU A 217 -5.32 -29.76 -14.15
C GLU A 217 -5.64 -30.25 -15.56
N LEU A 218 -5.08 -29.60 -16.57
CA LEU A 218 -5.34 -29.91 -17.98
C LEU A 218 -4.31 -30.92 -18.48
N ARG A 219 -4.75 -31.99 -19.13
CA ARG A 219 -3.90 -32.97 -19.82
C ARG A 219 -3.58 -32.56 -21.26
N ARG A 220 -4.29 -31.59 -21.79
CA ARG A 220 -4.04 -30.95 -23.09
C ARG A 220 -4.20 -29.46 -22.94
N THR A 221 -3.23 -28.74 -23.47
CA THR A 221 -3.25 -27.28 -23.51
C THR A 221 -4.00 -26.80 -24.75
N GLY A 222 -4.99 -25.93 -24.58
CA GLY A 222 -5.72 -25.29 -25.65
C GLY A 222 -6.73 -24.29 -25.08
N GLU A 223 -6.81 -23.12 -25.68
CA GLU A 223 -7.72 -22.06 -25.24
C GLU A 223 -9.20 -22.52 -25.29
N ASP A 224 -9.55 -23.33 -26.27
CA ASP A 224 -10.87 -23.93 -26.38
C ASP A 224 -11.26 -24.84 -25.19
N VAL A 225 -10.27 -25.57 -24.63
CA VAL A 225 -10.47 -26.42 -23.45
C VAL A 225 -10.68 -25.57 -22.21
N GLN A 226 -9.92 -24.50 -22.05
CA GLN A 226 -10.04 -23.56 -20.92
C GLN A 226 -11.43 -22.90 -20.92
N GLN A 227 -11.86 -22.38 -22.06
CA GLN A 227 -13.17 -21.75 -22.23
C GLN A 227 -14.31 -22.74 -22.02
N THR A 228 -14.15 -23.99 -22.49
CA THR A 228 -15.14 -25.05 -22.29
C THR A 228 -15.27 -25.42 -20.82
N LEU A 229 -14.15 -25.56 -20.09
CA LEU A 229 -14.17 -25.81 -18.64
C LEU A 229 -14.77 -24.65 -17.86
N CYS A 230 -14.47 -23.42 -18.25
CA CYS A 230 -15.05 -22.24 -17.63
C CYS A 230 -16.57 -22.22 -17.75
N ARG A 231 -17.11 -22.44 -18.95
CA ARG A 231 -18.57 -22.55 -19.21
C ARG A 231 -19.22 -23.71 -18.47
N LEU A 232 -18.60 -24.89 -18.54
CA LEU A 232 -19.10 -26.09 -17.86
C LEU A 232 -19.15 -25.89 -16.35
N THR A 233 -18.10 -25.30 -15.79
CA THR A 233 -18.01 -24.98 -14.35
C THR A 233 -19.12 -24.02 -13.94
N GLY A 234 -19.34 -22.96 -14.72
CA GLY A 234 -20.41 -22.00 -14.48
C GLY A 234 -21.81 -22.63 -14.54
N GLN A 235 -22.07 -23.47 -15.54
CA GLN A 235 -23.32 -24.18 -15.66
C GLN A 235 -23.61 -25.13 -14.50
N VAL A 236 -22.61 -25.87 -14.03
CA VAL A 236 -22.76 -26.80 -12.90
C VAL A 236 -22.97 -26.10 -11.58
N LEU A 237 -22.28 -24.97 -11.38
CA LEU A 237 -22.35 -24.20 -10.13
C LEU A 237 -23.48 -23.16 -10.12
N ASP A 238 -24.14 -22.95 -11.27
CA ASP A 238 -25.18 -21.92 -11.50
C ASP A 238 -24.66 -20.49 -11.16
N VAL A 239 -23.41 -20.19 -11.59
CA VAL A 239 -22.76 -18.87 -11.44
C VAL A 239 -21.93 -18.55 -12.67
N SER A 240 -21.68 -17.25 -12.91
CA SER A 240 -20.72 -16.84 -13.92
C SER A 240 -19.30 -17.08 -13.42
N MET A 241 -18.47 -17.72 -14.25
CA MET A 241 -17.09 -18.02 -13.93
C MET A 241 -16.14 -17.26 -14.86
N GLN A 242 -14.96 -16.88 -14.34
CA GLN A 242 -13.89 -16.29 -15.13
C GLN A 242 -12.58 -17.05 -14.92
N ILE A 243 -11.71 -16.99 -15.92
CA ILE A 243 -10.36 -17.54 -15.84
C ILE A 243 -9.47 -16.50 -15.16
N VAL A 244 -8.88 -16.87 -14.01
CA VAL A 244 -8.00 -15.97 -13.24
C VAL A 244 -6.52 -16.29 -13.49
N LEU A 245 -6.18 -17.56 -13.62
CA LEU A 245 -4.81 -18.00 -13.79
C LEU A 245 -4.74 -19.27 -14.64
N TYR A 246 -3.79 -19.30 -15.55
CA TYR A 246 -3.37 -20.52 -16.22
C TYR A 246 -1.85 -20.63 -16.22
N GLU A 247 -1.31 -21.52 -15.39
CA GLU A 247 0.11 -21.79 -15.29
C GLU A 247 0.37 -23.28 -15.04
N HIS A 248 1.42 -23.82 -15.64
CA HIS A 248 1.87 -25.21 -15.41
C HIS A 248 0.72 -26.23 -15.55
N GLU A 249 -0.07 -26.14 -16.64
CA GLU A 249 -1.25 -27.00 -16.88
C GLU A 249 -2.38 -26.84 -15.88
N ARG A 250 -2.25 -25.93 -14.92
CA ARG A 250 -3.26 -25.63 -13.91
C ARG A 250 -4.09 -24.43 -14.31
N LEU A 251 -5.41 -24.65 -14.46
CA LEU A 251 -6.41 -23.61 -14.70
C LEU A 251 -7.14 -23.30 -13.40
N THR A 252 -7.11 -22.04 -12.99
CA THR A 252 -7.87 -21.53 -11.84
C THR A 252 -9.01 -20.67 -12.35
N LEU A 253 -10.22 -21.00 -11.95
CA LEU A 253 -11.45 -20.29 -12.23
C LEU A 253 -12.00 -19.69 -10.94
N GLU A 254 -12.51 -18.48 -11.01
CA GLU A 254 -13.22 -17.84 -9.90
C GLU A 254 -14.60 -17.37 -10.37
N GLU A 255 -15.55 -17.31 -9.45
CA GLU A 255 -16.84 -16.69 -9.69
C GLU A 255 -16.65 -15.23 -10.10
N GLN A 256 -17.30 -14.85 -11.18
CA GLN A 256 -17.21 -13.52 -11.73
C GLN A 256 -18.06 -12.55 -10.90
N PRO A 257 -17.48 -11.45 -10.40
CA PRO A 257 -18.26 -10.42 -9.74
C PRO A 257 -19.32 -9.82 -10.68
N PRO A 258 -20.45 -9.34 -10.14
CA PRO A 258 -21.52 -8.76 -10.95
C PRO A 258 -21.12 -7.43 -11.64
N LEU A 259 -20.14 -6.72 -11.07
CA LEU A 259 -19.64 -5.49 -11.66
C LEU A 259 -18.36 -5.76 -12.45
N THR A 260 -18.36 -5.36 -13.71
CA THR A 260 -17.19 -5.43 -14.59
C THR A 260 -16.87 -4.00 -15.06
N PRO A 261 -15.89 -3.32 -14.45
CA PRO A 261 -15.55 -1.97 -14.88
C PRO A 261 -14.91 -1.99 -16.26
N GLU A 262 -15.34 -1.11 -17.13
CA GLU A 262 -14.63 -0.75 -18.33
C GLU A 262 -13.57 0.31 -17.98
N VAL A 263 -12.36 0.17 -18.51
CA VAL A 263 -11.25 1.06 -18.19
C VAL A 263 -10.66 1.65 -19.46
N GLY A 264 -10.64 2.97 -19.52
CA GLY A 264 -9.92 3.74 -20.53
C GLY A 264 -8.73 4.46 -19.92
N GLN A 265 -7.67 4.60 -20.68
CA GLN A 265 -6.46 5.28 -20.25
C GLN A 265 -5.82 6.06 -21.41
N ALA A 266 -5.40 7.27 -21.13
CA ALA A 266 -4.66 8.08 -22.07
C ALA A 266 -3.58 8.89 -21.34
N SER A 267 -2.50 9.19 -22.02
CA SER A 267 -1.37 9.95 -21.48
C SER A 267 -0.63 10.63 -22.62
N ARG A 268 -0.30 11.91 -22.46
CA ARG A 268 0.42 12.69 -23.45
C ARG A 268 1.52 13.53 -22.79
N GLY A 269 2.69 13.58 -23.40
CA GLY A 269 3.77 14.45 -22.92
C GLY A 269 3.51 15.91 -23.29
N MET A 270 3.79 16.82 -22.39
CA MET A 270 3.49 18.25 -22.49
C MET A 270 4.30 18.99 -23.61
N LEU A 271 5.40 18.43 -24.05
CA LEU A 271 6.27 19.01 -25.11
C LEU A 271 6.37 18.04 -26.28
N GLU A 272 6.12 18.52 -27.51
CA GLU A 272 6.27 17.75 -28.76
C GLU A 272 7.67 17.11 -28.92
N GLN A 273 8.68 17.59 -28.22
CA GLN A 273 10.07 17.11 -28.25
C GLN A 273 10.49 16.26 -27.07
N SER A 274 9.68 16.17 -25.99
CA SER A 274 9.93 15.33 -24.82
C SER A 274 8.90 14.22 -24.78
N ALA A 275 9.25 13.04 -25.26
CA ALA A 275 8.38 11.85 -25.25
C ALA A 275 8.15 11.25 -23.87
N VAL A 276 8.66 11.88 -22.79
CA VAL A 276 8.64 11.34 -21.42
C VAL A 276 7.60 12.09 -20.60
N ASN A 277 6.47 11.42 -20.34
CA ASN A 277 5.47 11.87 -19.38
C ASN A 277 5.90 11.46 -17.95
N GLY A 278 5.71 12.35 -16.95
CA GLY A 278 5.97 12.10 -15.53
C GLY A 278 4.95 11.19 -14.86
N ASP A 279 3.80 10.97 -15.48
CA ASP A 279 2.70 10.21 -14.92
C ASP A 279 2.89 8.71 -15.03
N ALA A 280 2.36 7.98 -14.03
CA ALA A 280 2.23 6.55 -14.07
C ALA A 280 0.85 6.13 -13.53
N PHE A 281 0.34 5.04 -14.07
CA PHE A 281 -0.92 4.47 -13.62
C PHE A 281 -0.89 2.95 -13.63
N TYR A 282 -1.79 2.37 -12.86
CA TYR A 282 -2.07 0.93 -12.83
C TYR A 282 -3.56 0.70 -12.70
N CYS A 283 -4.06 -0.27 -13.45
CA CYS A 283 -5.41 -0.80 -13.28
C CYS A 283 -5.36 -2.32 -13.27
N GLY A 284 -6.07 -2.94 -12.35
CA GLY A 284 -6.13 -4.40 -12.22
C GLY A 284 -7.14 -4.84 -11.17
N THR A 285 -7.20 -6.15 -10.96
CA THR A 285 -8.08 -6.75 -9.95
C THR A 285 -7.25 -7.50 -8.92
N LEU A 286 -7.46 -7.19 -7.65
CA LEU A 286 -6.92 -7.93 -6.53
C LEU A 286 -7.78 -9.17 -6.28
N SER A 287 -7.20 -10.18 -5.61
CA SER A 287 -7.94 -11.38 -5.21
C SER A 287 -9.20 -11.03 -4.40
N GLY A 288 -10.28 -11.78 -4.63
CA GLY A 288 -11.55 -11.58 -3.95
C GLY A 288 -12.47 -10.53 -4.57
N GLY A 289 -12.23 -10.12 -5.83
CA GLY A 289 -13.12 -9.23 -6.58
C GLY A 289 -13.01 -7.76 -6.13
N THR A 290 -11.81 -7.29 -5.90
CA THR A 290 -11.53 -5.87 -5.64
C THR A 290 -10.78 -5.26 -6.83
N GLY A 291 -11.41 -4.32 -7.53
CA GLY A 291 -10.74 -3.50 -8.54
C GLY A 291 -9.77 -2.52 -7.89
N LEU A 292 -8.60 -2.35 -8.47
CA LEU A 292 -7.57 -1.42 -8.02
C LEU A 292 -7.18 -0.50 -9.18
N VAL A 293 -7.29 0.80 -8.95
CA VAL A 293 -6.74 1.82 -9.84
C VAL A 293 -5.80 2.72 -9.04
N ILE A 294 -4.61 2.95 -9.57
CA ILE A 294 -3.62 3.87 -9.01
C ILE A 294 -3.20 4.82 -10.11
N VAL A 295 -3.25 6.13 -9.83
CA VAL A 295 -2.68 7.19 -10.66
C VAL A 295 -1.68 7.95 -9.81
N SER A 296 -0.52 8.24 -10.37
CA SER A 296 0.56 8.98 -9.70
C SER A 296 1.25 9.89 -10.67
N ASP A 297 1.48 11.12 -10.27
CA ASP A 297 2.32 12.08 -10.97
C ASP A 297 3.60 12.31 -10.18
N GLY A 298 4.74 12.23 -10.89
CA GLY A 298 6.07 12.47 -10.34
C GLY A 298 6.41 13.96 -10.40
N MET A 299 6.91 14.51 -9.31
CA MET A 299 7.21 15.93 -9.24
C MET A 299 8.35 16.36 -10.16
N GLY A 300 8.09 17.40 -10.94
CA GLY A 300 9.04 17.95 -11.90
C GLY A 300 8.82 17.43 -13.33
N HIS A 301 9.89 17.36 -14.13
CA HIS A 301 9.81 17.00 -15.54
C HIS A 301 10.83 15.92 -15.91
N GLY A 302 10.50 15.13 -16.93
CA GLY A 302 11.40 14.17 -17.57
C GLY A 302 11.52 12.82 -16.86
N GLU A 303 12.62 12.12 -17.13
CA GLU A 303 12.84 10.73 -16.74
C GLU A 303 12.74 10.51 -15.22
N ARG A 304 13.23 11.46 -14.42
CA ARG A 304 13.21 11.36 -12.95
C ARG A 304 11.78 11.35 -12.40
N ALA A 305 10.91 12.25 -12.87
CA ALA A 305 9.51 12.30 -12.46
C ALA A 305 8.79 11.00 -12.82
N ARG A 306 9.06 10.48 -14.03
CA ARG A 306 8.54 9.19 -14.49
C ARG A 306 8.99 8.01 -13.62
N GLU A 307 10.26 7.97 -13.24
CA GLU A 307 10.76 6.92 -12.34
C GLU A 307 10.10 6.97 -10.98
N GLU A 308 9.89 8.16 -10.42
CA GLU A 308 9.27 8.37 -9.10
C GLU A 308 7.80 7.93 -9.10
N SER A 309 7.01 8.35 -10.08
CA SER A 309 5.62 7.95 -10.22
C SER A 309 5.48 6.44 -10.49
N ALA A 310 6.28 5.87 -11.40
CA ALA A 310 6.26 4.44 -11.70
C ALA A 310 6.66 3.59 -10.50
N GLN A 311 7.66 4.02 -9.72
CA GLN A 311 8.06 3.36 -8.50
C GLN A 311 6.95 3.42 -7.45
N THR A 312 6.29 4.57 -7.27
CA THR A 312 5.16 4.76 -6.35
C THR A 312 4.02 3.81 -6.69
N VAL A 313 3.58 3.78 -7.94
CA VAL A 313 2.54 2.88 -8.44
C VAL A 313 2.91 1.42 -8.20
N THR A 314 4.16 1.03 -8.53
CA THR A 314 4.64 -0.34 -8.35
C THR A 314 4.64 -0.76 -6.88
N LEU A 315 5.14 0.08 -5.98
CA LEU A 315 5.21 -0.22 -4.55
C LEU A 315 3.83 -0.30 -3.92
N LEU A 316 2.92 0.63 -4.23
CA LEU A 316 1.53 0.60 -3.76
C LEU A 316 0.82 -0.68 -4.21
N ARG A 317 0.94 -1.03 -5.49
CA ARG A 317 0.39 -2.26 -6.04
C ARG A 317 0.92 -3.48 -5.29
N LEU A 318 2.24 -3.64 -5.17
CA LEU A 318 2.86 -4.78 -4.51
C LEU A 318 2.44 -4.92 -3.05
N CYS A 319 2.33 -3.82 -2.30
CA CYS A 319 1.84 -3.85 -0.93
C CYS A 319 0.39 -4.32 -0.84
N LEU A 320 -0.49 -3.82 -1.73
CA LEU A 320 -1.89 -4.20 -1.75
C LEU A 320 -2.09 -5.65 -2.19
N GLU A 321 -1.36 -6.14 -3.21
CA GLU A 321 -1.32 -7.54 -3.64
C GLU A 321 -0.80 -8.47 -2.53
N ALA A 322 0.19 -8.01 -1.75
CA ALA A 322 0.68 -8.73 -0.58
C ALA A 322 -0.31 -8.72 0.60
N GLY A 323 -1.50 -8.13 0.45
CA GLY A 323 -2.55 -8.11 1.45
C GLY A 323 -2.38 -7.05 2.54
N TYR A 324 -1.58 -6.02 2.33
CA TYR A 324 -1.58 -4.84 3.21
C TYR A 324 -2.94 -4.17 3.13
N THR A 325 -3.41 -3.64 4.26
CA THR A 325 -4.54 -2.72 4.21
C THR A 325 -4.13 -1.45 3.49
N ARG A 326 -5.09 -0.72 2.95
CA ARG A 326 -4.88 0.56 2.28
C ARG A 326 -3.99 1.52 3.10
N ALA A 327 -4.35 1.75 4.37
CA ALA A 327 -3.57 2.62 5.25
C ALA A 327 -2.12 2.12 5.45
N GLN A 328 -1.93 0.81 5.60
CA GLN A 328 -0.60 0.20 5.72
C GLN A 328 0.23 0.35 4.44
N ALA A 329 -0.38 0.18 3.27
CA ALA A 329 0.30 0.34 1.98
C ALA A 329 0.76 1.78 1.79
N LEU A 330 -0.11 2.76 2.04
CA LEU A 330 0.22 4.17 1.96
C LEU A 330 1.36 4.55 2.93
N CYS A 331 1.25 4.14 4.19
CA CYS A 331 2.28 4.40 5.21
C CYS A 331 3.63 3.77 4.84
N ALA A 332 3.61 2.52 4.36
CA ALA A 332 4.81 1.81 3.95
C ALA A 332 5.53 2.50 2.78
N VAL A 333 4.78 2.87 1.73
CA VAL A 333 5.35 3.52 0.54
C VAL A 333 5.86 4.92 0.87
N ASN A 334 5.11 5.71 1.66
CA ASN A 334 5.57 7.00 2.15
C ASN A 334 6.92 6.89 2.89
N GLY A 335 7.02 5.93 3.81
CA GLY A 335 8.25 5.67 4.54
C GLY A 335 9.43 5.29 3.64
N MET A 336 9.20 4.46 2.62
CA MET A 336 10.23 4.11 1.64
C MET A 336 10.71 5.33 0.85
N MET A 337 9.80 6.20 0.41
CA MET A 337 10.14 7.42 -0.33
C MET A 337 10.95 8.40 0.52
N LEU A 338 10.54 8.65 1.76
CA LEU A 338 11.27 9.51 2.70
C LEU A 338 12.68 8.99 3.00
N SER A 339 12.86 7.66 3.12
CA SER A 339 14.16 7.05 3.44
C SER A 339 15.13 7.07 2.27
N ALA A 340 14.64 6.86 1.06
CA ALA A 340 15.47 6.64 -0.12
C ALA A 340 16.24 7.90 -0.57
N THR A 341 15.78 9.11 -0.26
CA THR A 341 16.21 10.31 -0.99
C THR A 341 16.44 11.59 -0.18
N ARG A 342 16.56 11.50 1.13
CA ARG A 342 16.76 12.71 1.98
C ARG A 342 15.68 13.80 1.80
N GLY A 343 14.45 13.41 1.42
CA GLY A 343 13.32 14.34 1.22
C GLY A 343 13.30 15.06 -0.12
N GLU A 344 13.97 14.52 -1.14
CA GLU A 344 13.98 15.07 -2.50
C GLU A 344 13.07 14.34 -3.48
N ARG A 345 12.41 13.27 -3.06
CA ARG A 345 11.47 12.50 -3.89
C ARG A 345 10.10 12.51 -3.27
N PHE A 346 9.14 12.94 -4.05
CA PHE A 346 7.73 12.91 -3.69
C PHE A 346 6.89 12.76 -4.96
N ALA A 347 5.78 12.06 -4.80
CA ALA A 347 4.85 11.82 -5.89
C ALA A 347 3.42 11.93 -5.37
N THR A 348 2.54 12.38 -6.23
CA THR A 348 1.11 12.35 -5.94
C THR A 348 0.61 10.91 -6.00
N ALA A 349 -0.52 10.61 -5.38
CA ALA A 349 -1.20 9.34 -5.55
C ALA A 349 -2.71 9.46 -5.40
N ASP A 350 -3.43 8.98 -6.38
CA ASP A 350 -4.83 8.58 -6.30
C ASP A 350 -4.90 7.07 -6.24
N VAL A 351 -5.53 6.52 -5.20
CA VAL A 351 -5.68 5.07 -5.01
C VAL A 351 -7.15 4.75 -4.83
N ALA A 352 -7.76 4.17 -5.86
CA ALA A 352 -9.14 3.73 -5.84
C ALA A 352 -9.22 2.20 -5.66
N LEU A 353 -9.97 1.76 -4.65
CA LEU A 353 -10.30 0.37 -4.38
C LEU A 353 -11.81 0.18 -4.54
N LEU A 354 -12.22 -0.55 -5.56
CA LEU A 354 -13.61 -0.82 -5.89
C LEU A 354 -13.97 -2.27 -5.55
N ASN A 355 -14.91 -2.48 -4.65
CA ASN A 355 -15.49 -3.78 -4.40
C ASN A 355 -16.45 -4.13 -5.54
N LEU A 356 -16.06 -5.08 -6.38
CA LEU A 356 -16.81 -5.50 -7.57
C LEU A 356 -18.09 -6.30 -7.25
N TRP A 357 -18.30 -6.70 -6.00
CA TRP A 357 -19.51 -7.39 -5.56
C TRP A 357 -20.65 -6.44 -5.19
N ASN A 358 -20.33 -5.23 -4.73
CA ASN A 358 -21.35 -4.32 -4.19
C ASN A 358 -21.18 -2.84 -4.61
N GLY A 359 -20.16 -2.52 -5.40
CA GLY A 359 -19.92 -1.17 -5.90
C GLY A 359 -19.31 -0.19 -4.87
N GLN A 360 -19.01 -0.63 -3.65
CA GLN A 360 -18.32 0.24 -2.70
C GLN A 360 -16.92 0.59 -3.20
N CYS A 361 -16.63 1.88 -3.30
CA CYS A 361 -15.34 2.41 -3.72
C CYS A 361 -14.75 3.30 -2.64
N THR A 362 -13.48 3.11 -2.35
CA THR A 362 -12.70 4.03 -1.53
C THR A 362 -11.62 4.67 -2.40
N LEU A 363 -11.57 5.99 -2.42
CA LEU A 363 -10.57 6.78 -3.13
C LEU A 363 -9.74 7.55 -2.11
N ASP A 364 -8.44 7.26 -2.04
CA ASP A 364 -7.47 8.06 -1.31
C ASP A 364 -6.76 9.01 -2.25
N LYS A 365 -6.71 10.28 -1.85
CA LYS A 365 -6.03 11.34 -2.58
C LYS A 365 -4.86 11.87 -1.76
N LEU A 366 -3.66 11.89 -2.37
CA LEU A 366 -2.42 12.35 -1.75
C LEU A 366 -1.70 13.30 -2.72
N GLY A 367 -1.92 14.59 -2.56
CA GLY A 367 -1.36 15.63 -3.42
C GLY A 367 -1.84 15.59 -4.87
N ALA A 368 -2.78 14.70 -5.19
CA ALA A 368 -3.28 14.49 -6.54
C ALA A 368 -4.32 15.55 -6.93
N ALA A 369 -4.40 15.84 -8.23
CA ALA A 369 -5.41 16.71 -8.84
C ALA A 369 -6.82 16.18 -8.56
N ASP A 370 -7.83 17.01 -8.82
CA ASP A 370 -9.21 16.62 -8.58
C ASP A 370 -9.65 15.45 -9.47
N SER A 371 -10.42 14.56 -8.86
CA SER A 371 -11.11 13.47 -9.57
C SER A 371 -12.58 13.82 -9.75
N TRP A 372 -13.27 13.16 -10.66
CA TRP A 372 -14.65 13.48 -10.98
C TRP A 372 -15.49 12.20 -11.04
N LEU A 373 -16.69 12.28 -10.50
CA LEU A 373 -17.69 11.21 -10.54
C LEU A 373 -18.91 11.70 -11.32
N MET A 374 -19.26 11.00 -12.40
CA MET A 374 -20.55 11.13 -13.05
C MET A 374 -21.50 10.07 -12.50
N HIS A 375 -22.59 10.51 -11.90
CA HIS A 375 -23.66 9.67 -11.37
C HIS A 375 -25.02 10.30 -11.74
N ASP A 376 -25.91 9.54 -12.36
CA ASP A 376 -27.24 9.98 -12.78
C ASP A 376 -27.24 11.34 -13.53
N GLY A 377 -26.25 11.58 -14.40
CA GLY A 377 -26.12 12.81 -15.17
C GLY A 377 -25.56 14.01 -14.36
N VAL A 378 -25.15 13.78 -13.11
CA VAL A 378 -24.56 14.81 -12.26
C VAL A 378 -23.06 14.58 -12.12
N LEU A 379 -22.27 15.56 -12.56
CA LEU A 379 -20.82 15.57 -12.43
C LEU A 379 -20.42 16.15 -11.05
N THR A 380 -19.80 15.33 -10.23
CA THR A 380 -19.36 15.68 -8.88
C THR A 380 -17.84 15.71 -8.79
N ARG A 381 -17.28 16.81 -8.30
CA ARG A 381 -15.84 16.98 -8.04
C ARG A 381 -15.43 16.30 -6.73
N LEU A 382 -14.37 15.53 -6.79
CA LEU A 382 -13.77 14.83 -5.65
C LEU A 382 -12.38 15.42 -5.38
N SER A 383 -12.30 16.37 -4.45
CA SER A 383 -11.05 17.08 -4.13
C SER A 383 -10.35 16.45 -2.92
N GLY A 384 -9.02 16.54 -2.89
CA GLY A 384 -8.19 16.17 -1.76
C GLY A 384 -7.13 17.23 -1.47
N GLU A 385 -7.05 17.71 -0.21
CA GLU A 385 -6.04 18.69 0.24
C GLU A 385 -4.84 18.03 0.96
N ALA A 386 -4.63 16.73 0.76
CA ALA A 386 -3.53 16.00 1.37
C ALA A 386 -2.20 16.29 0.65
N LEU A 387 -1.09 16.18 1.38
CA LEU A 387 0.23 16.31 0.80
C LEU A 387 0.63 15.06 0.01
N PRO A 388 1.49 15.18 -1.01
CA PRO A 388 2.07 14.05 -1.73
C PRO A 388 2.82 13.07 -0.82
N LEU A 389 2.97 11.83 -1.27
CA LEU A 389 3.83 10.84 -0.63
C LEU A 389 5.30 11.29 -0.65
N GLY A 390 6.02 11.05 0.42
CA GLY A 390 7.44 11.42 0.57
C GLY A 390 7.70 12.83 1.10
N VAL A 391 6.66 13.65 1.36
CA VAL A 391 6.81 15.02 1.87
C VAL A 391 6.85 15.07 3.40
N MET A 392 5.98 14.34 4.08
CA MET A 392 5.84 14.37 5.54
C MET A 392 5.88 12.95 6.12
N GLU A 393 6.35 12.84 7.37
CA GLU A 393 6.37 11.57 8.10
C GLU A 393 4.95 11.04 8.35
N GLU A 394 4.04 11.92 8.75
CA GLU A 394 2.64 11.58 8.95
C GLU A 394 1.84 11.77 7.66
N ILE A 395 1.12 10.72 7.26
CA ILE A 395 0.21 10.78 6.11
C ILE A 395 -1.17 11.19 6.59
N ALA A 396 -1.64 12.32 6.11
CA ALA A 396 -3.03 12.72 6.21
C ALA A 396 -3.70 12.50 4.85
N SER A 397 -4.03 11.24 4.49
CA SER A 397 -4.80 10.99 3.28
C SER A 397 -6.25 11.44 3.45
N ARG A 398 -6.81 12.11 2.44
CA ARG A 398 -8.25 12.30 2.36
C ARG A 398 -8.86 11.09 1.67
N THR A 399 -9.69 10.36 2.41
CA THR A 399 -10.43 9.23 1.88
C THR A 399 -11.84 9.66 1.49
N CYS A 400 -12.18 9.50 0.23
CA CYS A 400 -13.55 9.60 -0.26
C CYS A 400 -14.17 8.19 -0.27
N MET A 401 -15.32 8.03 0.37
CA MET A 401 -16.10 6.79 0.32
C MET A 401 -17.26 7.00 -0.66
N LEU A 402 -17.29 6.20 -1.72
CA LEU A 402 -18.23 6.28 -2.82
C LEU A 402 -18.98 4.95 -2.95
N ARG A 403 -20.10 4.98 -3.64
CA ARG A 403 -20.72 3.77 -4.16
C ARG A 403 -20.98 4.00 -5.65
N LEU A 404 -20.40 3.14 -6.47
CA LEU A 404 -20.55 3.16 -7.92
C LEU A 404 -21.65 2.17 -8.33
N PHE A 405 -22.45 2.59 -9.29
CA PHE A 405 -23.53 1.82 -9.89
C PHE A 405 -23.26 1.60 -11.37
N ASP A 406 -24.07 0.77 -12.00
CA ASP A 406 -24.00 0.57 -13.44
C ASP A 406 -24.28 1.90 -14.17
N GLY A 407 -23.43 2.26 -15.13
CA GLY A 407 -23.49 3.52 -15.84
C GLY A 407 -22.72 4.71 -15.18
N ASP A 408 -22.21 4.55 -13.95
CA ASP A 408 -21.36 5.58 -13.35
C ASP A 408 -19.99 5.62 -13.99
N THR A 409 -19.42 6.83 -14.09
CA THR A 409 -18.05 7.05 -14.58
C THR A 409 -17.20 7.75 -13.52
N LEU A 410 -16.10 7.15 -13.13
CA LEU A 410 -15.09 7.75 -12.26
C LEU A 410 -13.87 8.16 -13.09
N LEU A 411 -13.54 9.43 -13.08
CA LEU A 411 -12.38 10.01 -13.76
C LEU A 411 -11.30 10.35 -12.76
N LEU A 412 -10.12 9.75 -12.91
CA LEU A 412 -8.91 10.08 -12.16
C LEU A 412 -7.95 10.78 -13.10
N LEU A 413 -7.54 11.98 -12.75
CA LEU A 413 -6.79 12.89 -13.61
C LEU A 413 -5.52 13.38 -12.91
N THR A 414 -4.50 13.70 -13.68
CA THR A 414 -3.35 14.49 -13.23
C THR A 414 -3.57 15.97 -13.54
N ASP A 415 -2.84 16.87 -12.88
CA ASP A 415 -3.01 18.33 -13.04
C ASP A 415 -2.73 18.80 -14.48
N GLY A 416 -1.81 18.14 -15.17
CA GLY A 416 -1.53 18.44 -16.58
C GLY A 416 -2.74 18.33 -17.51
N VAL A 417 -3.76 17.55 -17.14
CA VAL A 417 -4.99 17.45 -17.94
C VAL A 417 -5.82 18.74 -17.80
N GLU A 418 -6.04 19.24 -16.59
CA GLU A 418 -6.79 20.50 -16.37
C GLU A 418 -6.03 21.69 -16.96
N ASP A 419 -4.71 21.75 -16.77
CA ASP A 419 -3.83 22.82 -17.27
C ASP A 419 -3.76 22.91 -18.80
N ALA A 420 -4.10 21.83 -19.51
CA ALA A 420 -4.16 21.83 -20.98
C ALA A 420 -5.35 22.62 -21.55
N PHE A 421 -6.37 22.90 -20.73
CA PHE A 421 -7.57 23.61 -21.17
C PHE A 421 -7.46 25.14 -20.95
N PRO A 422 -7.99 25.95 -21.85
CA PRO A 422 -7.86 27.41 -21.76
C PRO A 422 -8.66 28.03 -20.60
N SER A 423 -9.66 27.36 -20.07
CA SER A 423 -10.46 27.78 -18.92
C SER A 423 -11.13 26.60 -18.23
N THR A 424 -11.54 26.80 -16.98
CA THR A 424 -12.29 25.81 -16.20
C THR A 424 -13.61 25.42 -16.86
N GLU A 425 -14.29 26.37 -17.53
CA GLU A 425 -15.54 26.10 -18.26
C GLU A 425 -15.28 25.17 -19.46
N ALA A 426 -14.17 25.38 -20.18
CA ALA A 426 -13.79 24.55 -21.32
C ALA A 426 -13.45 23.13 -20.83
N PHE A 427 -12.74 23.01 -19.70
CA PHE A 427 -12.43 21.72 -19.07
C PHE A 427 -13.71 20.99 -18.62
N GLN A 428 -14.64 21.68 -17.95
CA GLN A 428 -15.92 21.08 -17.54
C GLN A 428 -16.76 20.61 -18.73
N ALA A 429 -16.75 21.36 -19.82
CA ALA A 429 -17.43 20.97 -21.06
C ALA A 429 -16.81 19.71 -21.65
N ALA A 430 -15.47 19.59 -21.67
CA ALA A 430 -14.76 18.41 -22.12
C ALA A 430 -15.03 17.19 -21.22
N LEU A 431 -15.10 17.37 -19.88
CA LEU A 431 -15.50 16.31 -18.96
C LEU A 431 -16.92 15.79 -19.26
N ALA A 432 -17.86 16.71 -19.52
CA ALA A 432 -19.24 16.31 -19.86
C ALA A 432 -19.31 15.58 -21.21
N GLU A 433 -18.49 15.96 -22.18
CA GLU A 433 -18.38 15.26 -23.47
C GLU A 433 -17.71 13.88 -23.30
N ALA A 434 -16.64 13.79 -22.52
CA ALA A 434 -15.94 12.52 -22.26
C ALA A 434 -16.85 11.46 -21.64
N VAL A 435 -17.68 11.83 -20.65
CA VAL A 435 -18.60 10.86 -20.03
C VAL A 435 -19.77 10.46 -20.93
N ALA A 436 -19.98 11.17 -22.04
CA ALA A 436 -20.98 10.83 -23.06
C ALA A 436 -20.40 9.96 -24.19
N CYS A 437 -19.08 9.66 -24.19
CA CYS A 437 -18.45 8.79 -25.16
C CYS A 437 -18.99 7.35 -25.08
N SER A 438 -18.84 6.61 -26.19
CA SER A 438 -19.35 5.25 -26.30
C SER A 438 -18.48 4.22 -25.54
N SER A 439 -17.24 4.56 -25.21
CA SER A 439 -16.30 3.72 -24.47
C SER A 439 -15.45 4.55 -23.52
N ALA A 440 -14.97 3.89 -22.46
CA ALA A 440 -14.04 4.51 -21.50
C ALA A 440 -12.72 4.93 -22.17
N GLN A 441 -12.28 4.22 -23.21
CA GLN A 441 -11.07 4.55 -23.94
C GLN A 441 -11.22 5.82 -24.77
N GLU A 442 -12.34 6.00 -25.48
CA GLU A 442 -12.64 7.23 -26.20
C GLU A 442 -12.73 8.42 -25.24
N ALA A 443 -13.35 8.22 -24.08
CA ALA A 443 -13.43 9.24 -23.03
C ALA A 443 -12.04 9.70 -22.55
N ALA A 444 -11.14 8.74 -22.32
CA ALA A 444 -9.77 9.04 -21.90
C ALA A 444 -8.97 9.79 -22.99
N GLU A 445 -9.08 9.36 -24.26
CA GLU A 445 -8.39 9.98 -25.40
C GLU A 445 -8.88 11.40 -25.69
N LEU A 446 -10.14 11.68 -25.42
CA LEU A 446 -10.72 13.03 -25.63
C LEU A 446 -10.18 14.05 -24.64
N LEU A 447 -9.80 13.63 -23.43
CA LEU A 447 -9.31 14.51 -22.36
C LEU A 447 -7.81 14.83 -22.46
N VAL A 448 -7.05 14.13 -23.32
CA VAL A 448 -5.60 14.22 -23.45
C VAL A 448 -5.20 14.64 -24.88
#